data_9bb30157a61ca5b83bab5baec29e0353
#
_entry.id   9bb30157a61ca5b83bab5baec29e0353
#
_cell.length_a   1.000
_cell.length_b   1.000
_cell.length_c   1.000
_cell.angle_alpha   90.00
_cell.angle_beta   90.00
_cell.angle_gamma   90.00
#
_symmetry.space_group_name_H-M   'P 1'
#
loop_
_entity.id
_entity.type
_entity.pdbx_description
1 polymer ?
#
loop_
_entity_poly.entity_id
_entity_poly.type
_entity_poly.pdbx_seq_one_letter_code
_entity_poly.pdbx_strand_id
1 'polypeptide(L)'
;MTLSYPIASNAAHPPRLSPAYKSTVKRSPQKPLIIMRHTLSELTGPVYGQEAVRESDHDLTTQHKGEPLGERIIVHGHVLDEDGRGVPNTLVEIWQANACGRYIHVVDQHPAPLDPNFTGAGRAQSDSEGYYRFVTVKPGAYPWGNHHNAWRPAHIHFSVFGHSFISRLVTQMYFPGDPLFEFDPIFNSVTDEKARMRMVSSFDLENTQPGWALCYRFNIILRGRAATPMETK
;
A
#
# COMPACT_ATOMS: atom_id res chain seq x y z
N MET A 1 -9.46 -14.32 -35.15
CA MET A 1 -9.57 -13.12 -34.29
C MET A 1 -8.33 -13.06 -33.40
N THR A 2 -7.47 -12.09 -33.60
CA THR A 2 -6.31 -11.86 -32.71
C THR A 2 -6.85 -11.13 -31.51
N LEU A 3 -6.94 -11.77 -30.35
CA LEU A 3 -7.28 -11.10 -29.09
C LEU A 3 -6.16 -10.11 -28.79
N SER A 4 -6.42 -8.84 -29.03
CA SER A 4 -5.54 -7.73 -28.64
C SER A 4 -5.92 -7.38 -27.21
N TYR A 5 -5.11 -7.76 -26.24
CA TYR A 5 -5.26 -7.27 -24.88
C TYR A 5 -4.85 -5.79 -24.84
N PRO A 6 -5.67 -4.91 -24.25
CA PRO A 6 -5.29 -3.51 -24.12
C PRO A 6 -4.00 -3.40 -23.29
N ILE A 7 -3.03 -2.64 -23.78
CA ILE A 7 -1.84 -2.30 -23.01
C ILE A 7 -2.29 -1.40 -21.85
N ALA A 8 -1.98 -1.80 -20.62
CA ALA A 8 -2.30 -1.01 -19.45
C ALA A 8 -1.66 0.39 -19.57
N SER A 9 -2.46 1.43 -19.34
CA SER A 9 -1.96 2.79 -19.30
C SER A 9 -1.07 2.98 -18.08
N ASN A 10 0.18 3.38 -18.28
CA ASN A 10 1.10 3.73 -17.19
C ASN A 10 0.91 5.16 -16.67
N ALA A 11 -0.08 5.89 -17.16
CA ALA A 11 -0.27 7.31 -16.84
C ALA A 11 -0.51 7.59 -15.34
N ALA A 12 -1.06 6.61 -14.61
CA ALA A 12 -1.30 6.74 -13.17
C ALA A 12 -0.07 6.39 -12.31
N HIS A 13 0.95 5.76 -12.88
CA HIS A 13 2.11 5.27 -12.14
C HIS A 13 3.27 6.28 -12.20
N PRO A 14 4.12 6.35 -11.16
CA PRO A 14 5.29 7.19 -11.19
C PRO A 14 6.30 6.71 -12.26
N PRO A 15 7.14 7.62 -12.79
CA PRO A 15 8.21 7.23 -13.72
C PRO A 15 9.23 6.34 -13.00
N ARG A 16 9.86 5.43 -13.74
CA ARG A 16 10.89 4.53 -13.19
C ARG A 16 12.11 5.27 -12.66
N LEU A 17 12.41 6.43 -13.23
CA LEU A 17 13.45 7.35 -12.79
C LEU A 17 12.81 8.62 -12.25
N SER A 18 12.99 8.86 -10.96
CA SER A 18 12.62 10.10 -10.27
C SER A 18 13.87 10.60 -9.52
N PRO A 19 14.63 11.57 -10.06
CA PRO A 19 15.92 11.98 -9.48
C PRO A 19 15.85 12.41 -8.01
N ALA A 20 14.75 13.03 -7.59
CA ALA A 20 14.53 13.42 -6.21
C ALA A 20 14.41 12.21 -5.27
N TYR A 21 14.00 11.07 -5.77
CA TYR A 21 13.99 9.79 -5.05
C TYR A 21 15.24 8.99 -5.44
N LYS A 22 16.33 9.15 -4.68
CA LYS A 22 17.67 8.65 -5.00
C LYS A 22 17.75 7.18 -5.36
N SER A 23 16.96 6.32 -4.72
CA SER A 23 17.03 4.90 -5.00
C SER A 23 16.58 4.55 -6.43
N THR A 24 15.77 5.38 -7.08
CA THR A 24 15.36 5.16 -8.47
C THR A 24 16.53 5.35 -9.45
N VAL A 25 17.49 6.22 -9.13
CA VAL A 25 18.68 6.44 -9.95
C VAL A 25 19.53 5.16 -10.08
N LYS A 26 19.58 4.36 -9.00
CA LYS A 26 20.36 3.12 -8.98
C LYS A 26 19.66 1.93 -9.64
N ARG A 27 18.33 1.91 -9.60
CA ARG A 27 17.52 0.74 -10.01
C ARG A 27 16.74 0.94 -11.31
N SER A 28 16.66 2.17 -11.83
CA SER A 28 15.98 2.41 -13.10
C SER A 28 16.67 1.71 -14.26
N PRO A 29 15.94 1.18 -15.25
CA PRO A 29 16.52 0.55 -16.41
C PRO A 29 17.41 1.53 -17.19
N GLN A 30 18.61 1.09 -17.54
CA GLN A 30 19.58 1.86 -18.36
C GLN A 30 19.36 1.67 -19.86
N LYS A 31 18.55 0.69 -20.25
CA LYS A 31 18.20 0.39 -21.64
C LYS A 31 16.69 0.52 -21.84
N PRO A 32 16.23 0.81 -23.05
CA PRO A 32 14.82 0.80 -23.39
C PRO A 32 14.17 -0.54 -22.99
N LEU A 33 12.96 -0.46 -22.43
CA LEU A 33 12.22 -1.65 -22.05
C LEU A 33 11.68 -2.36 -23.30
N ILE A 34 11.77 -3.67 -23.30
CA ILE A 34 11.12 -4.52 -24.29
C ILE A 34 9.75 -4.89 -23.74
N ILE A 35 8.70 -4.43 -24.44
CA ILE A 35 7.33 -4.79 -24.11
C ILE A 35 7.07 -6.19 -24.66
N MET A 36 6.92 -7.17 -23.77
CA MET A 36 6.56 -8.53 -24.14
C MET A 36 5.03 -8.69 -24.17
N ARG A 37 4.55 -9.54 -25.08
CA ARG A 37 3.13 -9.92 -25.08
C ARG A 37 2.88 -10.86 -23.91
N HIS A 38 1.73 -10.70 -23.27
CA HIS A 38 1.28 -11.64 -22.25
C HIS A 38 1.09 -13.03 -22.85
N THR A 39 1.57 -14.03 -22.14
CA THR A 39 1.37 -15.45 -22.48
C THR A 39 0.38 -16.07 -21.48
N LEU A 40 -0.10 -17.30 -21.77
CA LEU A 40 -1.04 -17.99 -20.89
C LEU A 40 -0.47 -18.24 -19.48
N SER A 41 0.84 -18.47 -19.38
CA SER A 41 1.53 -18.67 -18.11
C SER A 41 1.60 -17.42 -17.22
N GLU A 42 1.42 -16.25 -17.81
CA GLU A 42 1.40 -14.98 -17.10
C GLU A 42 -0.01 -14.58 -16.64
N LEU A 43 -1.03 -15.34 -17.07
CA LEU A 43 -2.42 -15.17 -16.62
C LEU A 43 -2.73 -15.99 -15.36
N THR A 44 -1.83 -16.90 -14.97
CA THR A 44 -1.97 -17.71 -13.76
C THR A 44 -1.04 -17.17 -12.69
N GLY A 45 -1.59 -16.55 -11.67
CA GLY A 45 -0.85 -16.12 -10.49
C GLY A 45 -0.58 -17.28 -9.52
N PRO A 46 0.25 -17.08 -8.50
CA PRO A 46 0.45 -18.07 -7.45
C PRO A 46 -0.89 -18.36 -6.75
N VAL A 47 -1.17 -19.63 -6.54
CA VAL A 47 -2.31 -20.08 -5.75
C VAL A 47 -1.89 -20.00 -4.28
N TYR A 48 -2.52 -19.12 -3.50
CA TYR A 48 -2.35 -19.11 -2.05
C TYR A 48 -3.26 -20.16 -1.44
N GLY A 49 -2.71 -21.04 -0.58
CA GLY A 49 -3.52 -21.99 0.16
C GLY A 49 -4.47 -21.24 1.12
N GLN A 50 -5.63 -21.81 1.39
CA GLN A 50 -6.62 -21.23 2.31
C GLN A 50 -6.07 -20.98 3.72
N GLU A 51 -5.01 -21.72 4.12
CA GLU A 51 -4.32 -21.53 5.41
C GLU A 51 -3.34 -20.37 5.43
N ALA A 52 -3.09 -19.71 4.28
CA ALA A 52 -2.12 -18.62 4.19
C ALA A 52 -2.57 -17.34 4.93
N VAL A 53 -3.87 -17.17 5.17
CA VAL A 53 -4.46 -16.00 5.89
C VAL A 53 -5.34 -16.54 7.00
N ARG A 54 -5.00 -16.19 8.23
CA ARG A 54 -5.82 -16.47 9.41
C ARG A 54 -6.81 -15.32 9.63
N GLU A 55 -7.96 -15.64 10.21
CA GLU A 55 -8.96 -14.62 10.54
C GLU A 55 -8.39 -13.48 11.42
N SER A 56 -7.44 -13.79 12.30
CA SER A 56 -6.79 -12.81 13.18
C SER A 56 -5.71 -11.96 12.50
N ASP A 57 -5.25 -12.30 11.30
CA ASP A 57 -4.11 -11.63 10.64
C ASP A 57 -4.42 -10.19 10.23
N HIS A 58 -5.70 -9.82 10.15
CA HIS A 58 -6.14 -8.45 9.82
C HIS A 58 -6.13 -7.50 11.03
N ASP A 59 -6.02 -8.01 12.26
CA ASP A 59 -5.96 -7.19 13.47
C ASP A 59 -4.54 -7.17 14.05
N LEU A 60 -3.78 -6.11 13.73
CA LEU A 60 -2.41 -5.94 14.17
C LEU A 60 -2.32 -5.57 15.67
N THR A 61 -3.45 -5.23 16.30
CA THR A 61 -3.48 -4.85 17.71
C THR A 61 -3.62 -6.04 18.66
N THR A 62 -3.92 -7.22 18.12
CA THR A 62 -4.12 -8.45 18.91
C THR A 62 -3.06 -9.52 18.66
N GLN A 63 -2.01 -9.21 17.87
CA GLN A 63 -0.94 -10.17 17.56
C GLN A 63 -0.03 -10.50 18.73
N HIS A 64 -0.06 -9.71 19.79
CA HIS A 64 0.74 -9.86 21.02
C HIS A 64 -0.17 -9.90 22.25
N LYS A 65 0.41 -10.25 23.41
CA LYS A 65 -0.34 -10.31 24.68
C LYS A 65 -0.78 -8.95 25.21
N GLY A 66 0.04 -7.92 24.94
CA GLY A 66 -0.25 -6.53 25.31
C GLY A 66 -0.78 -5.75 24.13
N GLU A 67 -1.45 -4.63 24.41
CA GLU A 67 -1.90 -3.70 23.39
C GLU A 67 -0.73 -2.86 22.86
N PRO A 68 -0.68 -2.57 21.55
CA PRO A 68 0.30 -1.65 21.01
C PRO A 68 0.02 -0.21 21.44
N LEU A 69 1.06 0.59 21.51
CA LEU A 69 0.98 2.02 21.80
C LEU A 69 0.53 2.81 20.56
N GLY A 70 -0.27 3.82 20.78
CA GLY A 70 -0.68 4.75 19.71
C GLY A 70 -2.20 4.85 19.52
N GLU A 71 -2.59 5.68 18.56
CA GLU A 71 -3.99 5.85 18.15
C GLU A 71 -4.43 4.60 17.36
N ARG A 72 -5.41 3.86 17.89
CA ARG A 72 -6.00 2.73 17.15
C ARG A 72 -6.83 3.27 15.99
N ILE A 73 -6.65 2.65 14.83
CA ILE A 73 -7.39 2.99 13.61
C ILE A 73 -7.95 1.74 12.93
N ILE A 74 -9.02 1.94 12.20
CA ILE A 74 -9.56 0.99 11.24
C ILE A 74 -9.17 1.50 9.86
N VAL A 75 -8.62 0.62 9.03
CA VAL A 75 -8.39 0.88 7.61
C VAL A 75 -9.21 -0.11 6.81
N HIS A 76 -10.10 0.38 5.96
CA HIS A 76 -10.95 -0.47 5.14
C HIS A 76 -11.08 0.09 3.71
N GLY A 77 -11.59 -0.74 2.82
CA GLY A 77 -11.85 -0.32 1.44
C GLY A 77 -12.18 -1.51 0.56
N HIS A 78 -12.17 -1.27 -0.75
CA HIS A 78 -12.41 -2.30 -1.74
C HIS A 78 -11.23 -2.41 -2.69
N VAL A 79 -10.91 -3.62 -3.09
CA VAL A 79 -10.08 -3.90 -4.26
C VAL A 79 -11.01 -3.92 -5.46
N LEU A 80 -10.77 -3.02 -6.41
CA LEU A 80 -11.64 -2.78 -7.55
C LEU A 80 -10.90 -3.01 -8.87
N ASP A 81 -11.63 -3.45 -9.89
CA ASP A 81 -11.16 -3.47 -11.26
C ASP A 81 -11.30 -2.07 -11.92
N GLU A 82 -10.99 -1.97 -13.21
CA GLU A 82 -11.06 -0.72 -13.97
C GLU A 82 -12.50 -0.20 -14.21
N ASP A 83 -13.49 -1.06 -14.06
CA ASP A 83 -14.92 -0.75 -14.20
C ASP A 83 -15.58 -0.44 -12.85
N GLY A 84 -14.81 -0.48 -11.75
CA GLY A 84 -15.27 -0.23 -10.38
C GLY A 84 -15.99 -1.42 -9.73
N ARG A 85 -15.82 -2.63 -10.28
CA ARG A 85 -16.37 -3.86 -9.69
C ARG A 85 -15.40 -4.41 -8.65
N GLY A 86 -15.93 -4.96 -7.57
CA GLY A 86 -15.14 -5.62 -6.53
C GLY A 86 -14.40 -6.84 -7.07
N VAL A 87 -13.14 -7.00 -6.66
CA VAL A 87 -12.31 -8.16 -7.00
C VAL A 87 -12.23 -9.07 -5.76
N PRO A 88 -12.95 -10.21 -5.76
CA PRO A 88 -13.00 -11.11 -4.60
C PRO A 88 -11.72 -11.91 -4.41
N ASN A 89 -11.57 -12.46 -3.20
CA ASN A 89 -10.49 -13.38 -2.84
C ASN A 89 -9.07 -12.85 -3.14
N THR A 90 -8.91 -11.54 -3.09
CA THR A 90 -7.62 -10.88 -3.27
C THR A 90 -6.87 -10.86 -1.96
N LEU A 91 -5.63 -11.35 -1.95
CA LEU A 91 -4.75 -11.22 -0.79
C LEU A 91 -4.27 -9.77 -0.71
N VAL A 92 -4.55 -9.13 0.43
CA VAL A 92 -4.06 -7.80 0.77
C VAL A 92 -3.12 -7.93 1.96
N GLU A 93 -1.87 -7.54 1.77
CA GLU A 93 -0.88 -7.46 2.84
C GLU A 93 -0.60 -5.99 3.14
N ILE A 94 -0.41 -5.67 4.42
CA ILE A 94 0.05 -4.35 4.85
C ILE A 94 1.30 -4.45 5.70
N TRP A 95 2.16 -3.41 5.66
CA TRP A 95 3.23 -3.21 6.64
C TRP A 95 3.47 -1.74 6.87
N GLN A 96 3.88 -1.40 8.08
CA GLN A 96 4.00 -0.03 8.54
C GLN A 96 4.99 0.13 9.69
N ALA A 97 5.41 1.36 9.94
CA ALA A 97 6.08 1.73 11.18
C ALA A 97 5.09 1.72 12.36
N ASN A 98 5.60 1.64 13.59
CA ASN A 98 4.79 1.84 14.80
C ASN A 98 4.38 3.32 14.95
N ALA A 99 3.62 3.65 16.00
CA ALA A 99 3.16 5.01 16.27
C ALA A 99 4.30 6.04 16.46
N CYS A 100 5.51 5.60 16.80
CA CYS A 100 6.70 6.45 16.92
C CYS A 100 7.51 6.57 15.62
N GLY A 101 7.04 6.01 14.50
CA GLY A 101 7.76 6.03 13.23
C GLY A 101 8.92 5.02 13.15
N ARG A 102 8.88 3.93 13.93
CA ARG A 102 9.93 2.91 13.97
C ARG A 102 9.46 1.59 13.36
N TYR A 103 10.24 1.04 12.42
CA TYR A 103 10.04 -0.32 11.91
C TYR A 103 10.79 -1.36 12.75
N ILE A 104 10.20 -2.54 12.88
CA ILE A 104 10.87 -3.71 13.46
C ILE A 104 11.80 -4.38 12.42
N HIS A 105 12.70 -3.61 11.84
CA HIS A 105 13.60 -4.08 10.80
C HIS A 105 15.04 -3.70 11.13
N VAL A 106 15.98 -4.65 10.94
CA VAL A 106 17.40 -4.46 11.30
C VAL A 106 18.07 -3.26 10.62
N VAL A 107 17.61 -2.86 9.45
CA VAL A 107 18.13 -1.70 8.69
C VAL A 107 17.61 -0.37 9.23
N ASP A 108 16.46 -0.37 9.91
CA ASP A 108 15.93 0.84 10.51
C ASP A 108 16.74 1.18 11.78
N GLN A 109 17.48 2.29 11.74
CA GLN A 109 18.31 2.80 12.83
C GLN A 109 17.73 4.08 13.45
N HIS A 110 16.47 4.40 13.14
CA HIS A 110 15.81 5.54 13.77
C HIS A 110 15.78 5.38 15.30
N PRO A 111 16.21 6.39 16.09
CA PRO A 111 16.31 6.26 17.54
C PRO A 111 14.97 6.27 18.30
N ALA A 112 13.84 6.27 17.59
CA ALA A 112 12.53 6.10 18.21
C ALA A 112 12.38 4.69 18.82
N PRO A 113 11.59 4.53 19.90
CA PRO A 113 11.42 3.24 20.57
C PRO A 113 10.69 2.22 19.69
N LEU A 114 11.09 0.95 19.82
CA LEU A 114 10.30 -0.17 19.34
C LEU A 114 9.12 -0.39 20.29
N ASP A 115 7.99 -0.81 19.73
CA ASP A 115 6.86 -1.27 20.51
C ASP A 115 6.89 -2.80 20.60
N PRO A 116 7.02 -3.39 21.81
CA PRO A 116 7.10 -4.84 21.98
C PRO A 116 5.79 -5.55 21.62
N ASN A 117 4.68 -4.81 21.53
CA ASN A 117 3.35 -5.35 21.23
C ASN A 117 2.90 -5.05 19.79
N PHE A 118 3.81 -4.63 18.90
CA PHE A 118 3.47 -4.29 17.53
C PHE A 118 4.48 -4.79 16.53
N THR A 119 4.08 -5.73 15.68
CA THR A 119 4.91 -6.26 14.58
C THR A 119 4.83 -5.37 13.34
N GLY A 120 3.71 -4.69 13.13
CA GLY A 120 3.51 -3.76 12.01
C GLY A 120 3.22 -4.43 10.67
N ALA A 121 2.87 -5.71 10.64
CA ALA A 121 2.50 -6.43 9.42
C ALA A 121 1.20 -7.21 9.62
N GLY A 122 0.34 -7.20 8.61
CA GLY A 122 -0.93 -7.90 8.63
C GLY A 122 -1.39 -8.35 7.25
N ARG A 123 -2.39 -9.23 7.22
CA ARG A 123 -2.96 -9.78 6.00
C ARG A 123 -4.47 -9.84 6.11
N ALA A 124 -5.14 -9.66 4.98
CA ALA A 124 -6.58 -9.89 4.84
C ALA A 124 -6.85 -10.47 3.45
N GLN A 125 -7.94 -11.19 3.32
CA GLN A 125 -8.47 -11.60 2.04
C GLN A 125 -9.75 -10.80 1.77
N SER A 126 -9.88 -10.23 0.56
CA SER A 126 -11.11 -9.52 0.21
C SER A 126 -12.29 -10.50 0.08
N ASP A 127 -13.46 -10.05 0.49
CA ASP A 127 -14.71 -10.79 0.39
C ASP A 127 -15.26 -10.85 -1.06
N SER A 128 -16.50 -11.32 -1.22
CA SER A 128 -17.19 -11.43 -2.53
C SER A 128 -17.37 -10.08 -3.23
N GLU A 129 -17.43 -8.99 -2.48
CA GLU A 129 -17.59 -7.62 -3.00
C GLU A 129 -16.25 -6.89 -3.13
N GLY A 130 -15.13 -7.59 -2.89
CA GLY A 130 -13.79 -7.01 -2.91
C GLY A 130 -13.44 -6.23 -1.65
N TYR A 131 -14.26 -6.26 -0.60
CA TYR A 131 -14.05 -5.52 0.62
C TYR A 131 -12.94 -6.14 1.47
N TYR A 132 -12.10 -5.30 2.08
CA TYR A 132 -11.09 -5.67 3.07
C TYR A 132 -11.10 -4.72 4.26
N ARG A 133 -10.59 -5.19 5.41
CA ARG A 133 -10.54 -4.42 6.64
C ARG A 133 -9.31 -4.82 7.47
N PHE A 134 -8.67 -3.81 8.06
CA PHE A 134 -7.60 -3.97 9.05
C PHE A 134 -7.90 -3.15 10.30
N VAL A 135 -7.42 -3.64 11.44
CA VAL A 135 -7.31 -2.86 12.68
C VAL A 135 -5.81 -2.71 12.97
N THR A 136 -5.36 -1.48 13.21
CA THR A 136 -3.95 -1.22 13.47
C THR A 136 -3.78 0.04 14.33
N VAL A 137 -2.56 0.50 14.54
CA VAL A 137 -2.27 1.82 15.08
C VAL A 137 -1.86 2.78 13.97
N LYS A 138 -2.17 4.06 14.09
CA LYS A 138 -1.73 5.06 13.15
C LYS A 138 -0.20 5.16 13.18
N PRO A 139 0.50 4.94 12.05
CA PRO A 139 1.95 5.04 12.03
C PRO A 139 2.43 6.46 12.25
N GLY A 140 3.59 6.62 12.85
CA GLY A 140 4.30 7.91 12.92
C GLY A 140 5.05 8.21 11.64
N ALA A 141 5.33 9.50 11.41
CA ALA A 141 6.32 9.94 10.43
C ALA A 141 7.72 9.48 10.86
N TYR A 142 8.62 9.28 9.89
CA TYR A 142 9.99 8.85 10.21
C TYR A 142 11.05 9.48 9.29
N PRO A 143 12.27 9.68 9.81
CA PRO A 143 13.40 10.15 8.98
C PRO A 143 13.93 9.03 8.10
N TRP A 144 14.46 9.37 6.94
CA TRP A 144 15.10 8.43 6.03
C TRP A 144 16.30 9.03 5.29
N GLY A 145 17.14 8.17 4.71
CA GLY A 145 18.44 8.58 4.15
C GLY A 145 18.40 9.17 2.74
N ASN A 146 17.28 9.70 2.24
CA ASN A 146 17.20 10.23 0.88
C ASN A 146 17.98 11.54 0.69
N HIS A 147 17.88 12.46 1.65
CA HIS A 147 18.66 13.70 1.71
C HIS A 147 18.83 14.13 3.18
N HIS A 148 19.55 15.24 3.43
CA HIS A 148 19.66 15.77 4.78
C HIS A 148 18.29 16.21 5.30
N ASN A 149 17.96 15.79 6.53
CA ASN A 149 16.69 16.07 7.18
C ASN A 149 15.45 15.64 6.36
N ALA A 150 15.55 14.53 5.63
CA ALA A 150 14.43 13.95 4.92
C ALA A 150 13.50 13.22 5.89
N TRP A 151 12.22 13.56 5.85
CA TRP A 151 11.16 12.91 6.61
C TRP A 151 10.10 12.37 5.68
N ARG A 152 9.54 11.21 6.01
CA ARG A 152 8.41 10.65 5.32
C ARG A 152 7.12 10.89 6.12
N PRO A 153 6.02 11.26 5.47
CA PRO A 153 4.71 11.34 6.11
C PRO A 153 4.27 9.99 6.66
N ALA A 154 3.33 9.99 7.58
CA ALA A 154 2.67 8.78 8.05
C ALA A 154 2.06 8.01 6.87
N HIS A 155 2.38 6.72 6.73
CA HIS A 155 1.86 5.89 5.64
C HIS A 155 1.83 4.41 5.99
N ILE A 156 0.99 3.67 5.31
CA ILE A 156 0.89 2.22 5.36
C ILE A 156 1.20 1.67 3.97
N HIS A 157 2.11 0.74 3.87
CA HIS A 157 2.37 0.01 2.64
C HIS A 157 1.31 -1.05 2.39
N PHE A 158 0.90 -1.19 1.15
CA PHE A 158 -0.02 -2.19 0.68
C PHE A 158 0.62 -3.04 -0.41
N SER A 159 0.36 -4.33 -0.36
CA SER A 159 0.73 -5.29 -1.38
C SER A 159 -0.49 -6.15 -1.70
N VAL A 160 -0.90 -6.13 -2.95
CA VAL A 160 -2.14 -6.76 -3.41
C VAL A 160 -1.82 -7.85 -4.41
N PHE A 161 -2.37 -9.06 -4.17
CA PHE A 161 -2.21 -10.23 -5.02
C PHE A 161 -3.59 -10.79 -5.35
N GLY A 162 -3.90 -10.96 -6.63
CA GLY A 162 -5.15 -11.59 -7.05
C GLY A 162 -4.95 -13.00 -7.63
N HIS A 163 -6.05 -13.63 -7.97
CA HIS A 163 -6.07 -15.01 -8.53
C HIS A 163 -5.35 -15.15 -9.86
N SER A 164 -5.26 -14.07 -10.62
CA SER A 164 -4.80 -14.09 -12.01
C SER A 164 -3.73 -13.03 -12.24
N PHE A 165 -2.99 -12.63 -11.21
CA PHE A 165 -2.04 -11.54 -11.36
C PHE A 165 -0.67 -12.03 -11.74
N ILE A 166 -0.25 -11.55 -12.85
CA ILE A 166 1.13 -11.58 -13.33
C ILE A 166 2.00 -10.66 -12.48
N SER A 167 1.40 -9.61 -11.93
CA SER A 167 2.12 -8.61 -11.16
C SER A 167 1.43 -8.32 -9.83
N ARG A 168 2.23 -8.20 -8.82
CA ARG A 168 1.89 -7.70 -7.50
C ARG A 168 1.74 -6.18 -7.56
N LEU A 169 0.60 -5.64 -7.16
CA LEU A 169 0.45 -4.20 -6.92
C LEU A 169 1.05 -3.87 -5.56
N VAL A 170 2.05 -3.01 -5.54
CA VAL A 170 2.59 -2.43 -4.30
C VAL A 170 2.32 -0.93 -4.32
N THR A 171 1.69 -0.41 -3.28
CA THR A 171 1.36 1.00 -3.15
C THR A 171 1.50 1.45 -1.70
N GLN A 172 1.30 2.73 -1.46
CA GLN A 172 1.30 3.32 -0.12
C GLN A 172 -0.01 4.08 0.09
N MET A 173 -0.62 3.89 1.25
CA MET A 173 -1.72 4.70 1.73
C MET A 173 -1.20 5.81 2.63
N TYR A 174 -1.56 7.03 2.33
CA TYR A 174 -1.23 8.22 3.14
C TYR A 174 -2.48 8.71 3.88
N PHE A 175 -2.26 9.47 4.95
CA PHE A 175 -3.33 10.07 5.73
C PHE A 175 -3.62 11.50 5.26
N PRO A 176 -4.88 11.96 5.24
CA PRO A 176 -5.24 13.27 4.73
C PRO A 176 -4.62 14.40 5.57
N GLY A 177 -4.18 15.47 4.90
CA GLY A 177 -3.71 16.68 5.55
C GLY A 177 -2.31 16.61 6.15
N ASP A 178 -1.50 15.61 5.81
CA ASP A 178 -0.13 15.51 6.34
C ASP A 178 0.76 16.61 5.73
N PRO A 179 1.41 17.45 6.57
CA PRO A 179 2.24 18.57 6.11
C PRO A 179 3.51 18.12 5.37
N LEU A 180 3.90 16.84 5.48
CA LEU A 180 5.09 16.31 4.83
C LEU A 180 4.88 15.90 3.37
N PHE A 181 3.67 15.99 2.82
CA PHE A 181 3.39 15.59 1.43
C PHE A 181 4.26 16.31 0.41
N GLU A 182 4.43 17.61 0.55
CA GLU A 182 5.23 18.38 -0.39
C GLU A 182 6.74 18.05 -0.34
N PHE A 183 7.20 17.45 0.75
CA PHE A 183 8.60 17.10 0.98
C PHE A 183 8.90 15.62 0.70
N ASP A 184 7.88 14.76 0.50
CA ASP A 184 8.10 13.34 0.21
C ASP A 184 8.31 13.10 -1.30
N PRO A 185 9.55 12.81 -1.76
CA PRO A 185 9.81 12.57 -3.17
C PRO A 185 9.17 11.28 -3.69
N ILE A 186 8.75 10.33 -2.83
CA ILE A 186 8.01 9.14 -3.26
C ILE A 186 6.58 9.55 -3.61
N PHE A 187 5.90 10.27 -2.73
CA PHE A 187 4.57 10.80 -3.00
C PHE A 187 4.56 11.69 -4.26
N ASN A 188 5.52 12.60 -4.38
CA ASN A 188 5.64 13.55 -5.48
C ASN A 188 6.19 12.93 -6.78
N SER A 189 6.69 11.69 -6.76
CA SER A 189 7.07 10.97 -7.98
C SER A 189 5.88 10.66 -8.87
N VAL A 190 4.67 10.60 -8.31
CA VAL A 190 3.42 10.50 -9.07
C VAL A 190 3.06 11.90 -9.59
N THR A 191 3.33 12.16 -10.86
CA THR A 191 3.20 13.50 -11.46
C THR A 191 1.76 13.92 -11.71
N ASP A 192 0.87 12.97 -11.99
CA ASP A 192 -0.57 13.23 -12.12
C ASP A 192 -1.17 13.45 -10.74
N GLU A 193 -1.67 14.65 -10.47
CA GLU A 193 -2.24 15.03 -9.18
C GLU A 193 -3.44 14.16 -8.79
N LYS A 194 -4.33 13.85 -9.75
CA LYS A 194 -5.50 13.00 -9.48
C LYS A 194 -5.08 11.57 -9.15
N ALA A 195 -4.02 11.07 -9.80
CA ALA A 195 -3.45 9.78 -9.46
C ALA A 195 -2.82 9.81 -8.07
N ARG A 196 -2.03 10.85 -7.78
CA ARG A 196 -1.37 11.04 -6.47
C ARG A 196 -2.39 11.10 -5.33
N MET A 197 -3.50 11.82 -5.51
CA MET A 197 -4.56 11.91 -4.50
C MET A 197 -5.29 10.58 -4.26
N ARG A 198 -5.22 9.62 -5.20
CA ARG A 198 -5.73 8.26 -4.95
C ARG A 198 -4.86 7.45 -3.98
N MET A 199 -3.66 7.91 -3.66
CA MET A 199 -2.85 7.34 -2.57
C MET A 199 -3.24 7.88 -1.19
N VAL A 200 -4.08 8.91 -1.10
CA VAL A 200 -4.52 9.49 0.17
C VAL A 200 -5.85 8.88 0.57
N SER A 201 -5.90 8.32 1.78
CA SER A 201 -7.14 7.80 2.36
C SER A 201 -8.14 8.91 2.68
N SER A 202 -9.39 8.56 2.81
CA SER A 202 -10.43 9.47 3.31
C SER A 202 -10.84 9.07 4.73
N PHE A 203 -10.98 10.07 5.61
CA PHE A 203 -11.57 9.85 6.93
C PHE A 203 -13.03 9.39 6.77
N ASP A 204 -13.40 8.34 7.47
CA ASP A 204 -14.73 7.72 7.41
C ASP A 204 -15.39 7.77 8.78
N LEU A 205 -16.20 8.82 8.99
CA LEU A 205 -16.89 9.01 10.26
C LEU A 205 -17.97 7.95 10.50
N GLU A 206 -18.62 7.46 9.45
CA GLU A 206 -19.72 6.49 9.57
C GLU A 206 -19.24 5.14 10.09
N ASN A 207 -18.02 4.75 9.74
CA ASN A 207 -17.40 3.50 10.17
C ASN A 207 -16.43 3.69 11.35
N THR A 208 -16.28 4.92 11.85
CA THR A 208 -15.55 5.22 13.09
C THR A 208 -16.27 4.62 14.28
N GLN A 209 -15.56 3.90 15.14
CA GLN A 209 -16.12 3.31 16.36
C GLN A 209 -15.89 4.27 17.53
N PRO A 210 -16.97 4.84 18.10
CA PRO A 210 -16.86 5.84 19.17
C PRO A 210 -16.06 5.33 20.37
N GLY A 211 -15.10 6.14 20.82
CA GLY A 211 -14.27 5.83 21.98
C GLY A 211 -13.27 4.68 21.79
N TRP A 212 -13.16 4.13 20.55
CA TRP A 212 -12.32 2.98 20.31
C TRP A 212 -11.34 3.15 19.13
N ALA A 213 -11.80 3.48 17.91
CA ALA A 213 -10.91 3.64 16.77
C ALA A 213 -11.49 4.58 15.71
N LEU A 214 -10.66 5.48 15.18
CA LEU A 214 -10.97 6.28 13.99
C LEU A 214 -10.89 5.41 12.74
N CYS A 215 -11.74 5.69 11.74
CA CYS A 215 -11.80 4.91 10.52
C CYS A 215 -11.31 5.68 9.29
N TYR A 216 -10.54 5.01 8.44
CA TYR A 216 -10.01 5.53 7.19
C TYR A 216 -10.36 4.59 6.03
N ARG A 217 -10.93 5.14 4.96
CA ARG A 217 -11.25 4.39 3.76
C ARG A 217 -10.18 4.57 2.70
N PHE A 218 -9.71 3.44 2.14
CA PHE A 218 -8.73 3.40 1.08
C PHE A 218 -9.13 2.35 0.05
N ASN A 219 -9.66 2.78 -1.11
CA ASN A 219 -9.97 1.89 -2.22
C ASN A 219 -8.75 1.71 -3.11
N ILE A 220 -8.53 0.49 -3.58
CA ILE A 220 -7.42 0.12 -4.45
C ILE A 220 -7.98 -0.27 -5.81
N ILE A 221 -7.67 0.51 -6.84
CA ILE A 221 -8.08 0.24 -8.22
C ILE A 221 -6.87 -0.35 -8.95
N LEU A 222 -7.02 -1.59 -9.44
CA LEU A 222 -5.89 -2.39 -9.90
C LEU A 222 -5.31 -1.92 -11.24
N ARG A 223 -6.12 -1.32 -12.12
CA ARG A 223 -5.69 -0.90 -13.45
C ARG A 223 -6.61 0.16 -14.06
N GLY A 224 -6.27 0.63 -15.26
CA GLY A 224 -7.05 1.63 -15.98
C GLY A 224 -6.64 3.06 -15.64
N ARG A 225 -7.41 4.04 -16.12
CA ARG A 225 -7.14 5.48 -15.90
C ARG A 225 -7.23 5.88 -14.43
N ALA A 226 -8.09 5.21 -13.70
CA ALA A 226 -8.29 5.46 -12.29
C ALA A 226 -7.42 4.57 -11.40
N ALA A 227 -6.44 3.85 -11.94
CA ALA A 227 -5.58 2.95 -11.18
C ALA A 227 -4.92 3.66 -10.00
N THR A 228 -4.83 2.94 -8.88
CA THR A 228 -4.02 3.36 -7.74
C THR A 228 -2.54 3.32 -8.15
N PRO A 229 -1.76 4.39 -7.93
CA PRO A 229 -0.36 4.41 -8.28
C PRO A 229 0.42 3.28 -7.63
N MET A 230 1.26 2.62 -8.40
CA MET A 230 2.16 1.59 -7.91
C MET A 230 3.47 2.23 -7.45
N GLU A 231 3.96 1.84 -6.29
CA GLU A 231 5.30 2.22 -5.85
C GLU A 231 6.34 1.65 -6.85
N THR A 232 7.21 2.48 -7.36
CA THR A 232 8.32 2.02 -8.21
C THR A 232 9.34 1.29 -7.34
N LYS A 233 9.48 0.01 -7.55
CA LYS A 233 10.59 -0.77 -6.99
C LYS A 233 11.80 -0.75 -7.91
#